data_09020545ed7ecf9790498c3fa278ba8b
#
_entry.id   09020545ed7ecf9790498c3fa278ba8b
#
_cell.length_a   1.000
_cell.length_b   1.000
_cell.length_c   1.000
_cell.angle_alpha   90.00
_cell.angle_beta   90.00
_cell.angle_gamma   90.00
#
_symmetry.space_group_name_H-M   'P 1'
#
loop_
_entity.id
_entity.type
_entity.pdbx_description
1 polymer ?
#
loop_
_entity_poly.entity_id
_entity_poly.type
_entity_poly.pdbx_seq_one_letter_code
_entity_poly.pdbx_strand_id
1 'polypeptide(L)'
;ASTAKTGSINVDRLWSYKTNDDIFKRVTNLADAKNHGMVMLIDYSGSMSSTMPQVLDQLIHLVTFCKAVNIPFDVYAFTTGWREDNPDYKMKDGEVDFDNMKMPQLISSSLSKSHYEEALKHLYMRKLATHSNNERWDSENPRYYDFAITGKSEEYGSTPLNAALITAHHLVKRFVGKHNVEKMNLVVLSDGDSNGLQVVRDYNVDHADTTDRYGSINVVVDSKTITTQGRR
;
A
#
# COMPACT_ATOMS: atom_id res chain seq x y z
N ALA A 1 33.34 4.54 -1.85
CA ALA A 1 33.05 3.10 -1.84
C ALA A 1 34.36 2.37 -1.49
N SER A 2 34.34 1.48 -0.51
CA SER A 2 35.43 0.58 -0.20
C SER A 2 35.04 -0.84 -0.58
N THR A 3 35.94 -1.57 -1.24
CA THR A 3 35.72 -2.97 -1.58
C THR A 3 36.51 -3.84 -0.63
N ALA A 4 35.86 -4.67 0.14
CA ALA A 4 36.49 -5.63 1.06
C ALA A 4 36.36 -7.05 0.54
N LYS A 5 37.38 -7.88 0.76
CA LYS A 5 37.29 -9.32 0.51
C LYS A 5 36.42 -9.95 1.61
N THR A 6 35.44 -10.77 1.22
CA THR A 6 34.70 -11.60 2.17
C THR A 6 35.49 -12.87 2.44
N GLY A 7 35.32 -13.50 3.59
CA GLY A 7 35.92 -14.82 3.85
C GLY A 7 35.34 -15.97 3.00
N SER A 8 34.38 -15.69 2.10
CA SER A 8 33.72 -16.67 1.25
C SER A 8 34.41 -16.79 -0.10
N ILE A 9 34.67 -18.03 -0.55
CA ILE A 9 35.30 -18.32 -1.84
C ILE A 9 34.30 -18.06 -2.98
N ASN A 10 34.78 -17.43 -4.06
CA ASN A 10 34.05 -17.31 -5.31
C ASN A 10 34.31 -18.56 -6.17
N VAL A 11 33.32 -19.44 -6.24
CA VAL A 11 33.44 -20.74 -6.95
C VAL A 11 33.76 -20.52 -8.44
N ASP A 12 33.25 -19.45 -9.05
CA ASP A 12 33.48 -19.13 -10.48
C ASP A 12 34.94 -18.71 -10.77
N ARG A 13 35.71 -18.34 -9.73
CA ARG A 13 37.12 -17.96 -9.83
C ARG A 13 38.07 -18.97 -9.23
N LEU A 14 37.57 -20.07 -8.72
CA LEU A 14 38.36 -21.12 -8.04
C LEU A 14 39.39 -21.72 -8.98
N TRP A 15 39.10 -21.80 -10.27
CA TRP A 15 40.03 -22.34 -11.28
C TRP A 15 41.35 -21.55 -11.39
N SER A 16 41.34 -20.28 -11.01
CA SER A 16 42.51 -19.41 -11.10
C SER A 16 43.37 -19.35 -9.82
N TYR A 17 43.11 -20.20 -8.82
CA TYR A 17 43.72 -20.11 -7.49
C TYR A 17 45.26 -20.24 -7.49
N LYS A 18 45.84 -20.86 -8.51
CA LYS A 18 47.30 -20.97 -8.65
C LYS A 18 47.97 -19.72 -9.23
N THR A 19 47.21 -18.87 -9.89
CA THR A 19 47.74 -17.71 -10.62
C THR A 19 47.19 -16.37 -10.12
N ASN A 20 46.14 -16.41 -9.30
CA ASN A 20 45.46 -15.21 -8.84
C ASN A 20 45.01 -15.38 -7.39
N ASP A 21 45.46 -14.47 -6.51
CA ASP A 21 45.04 -14.44 -5.09
C ASP A 21 43.61 -13.92 -4.87
N ASP A 22 42.93 -13.49 -5.95
CA ASP A 22 41.59 -12.88 -5.89
C ASP A 22 40.45 -13.88 -6.09
N ILE A 23 40.49 -14.96 -5.32
CA ILE A 23 39.50 -16.04 -5.34
C ILE A 23 38.33 -15.81 -4.37
N PHE A 24 38.36 -14.72 -3.61
CA PHE A 24 37.30 -14.43 -2.65
C PHE A 24 36.22 -13.51 -3.24
N LYS A 25 34.98 -13.74 -2.80
CA LYS A 25 33.89 -12.81 -3.11
C LYS A 25 34.20 -11.43 -2.54
N ARG A 26 33.97 -10.40 -3.33
CA ARG A 26 34.12 -9.01 -2.90
C ARG A 26 32.78 -8.43 -2.51
N VAL A 27 32.76 -7.72 -1.39
CA VAL A 27 31.63 -6.87 -1.00
C VAL A 27 32.09 -5.42 -1.14
N THR A 28 31.36 -4.66 -1.93
CA THR A 28 31.59 -3.21 -2.03
C THR A 28 30.74 -2.53 -0.95
N ASN A 29 31.38 -2.01 0.07
CA ASN A 29 30.75 -1.13 1.04
C ASN A 29 30.71 0.28 0.45
N LEU A 30 29.53 0.74 0.08
CA LEU A 30 29.31 2.14 -0.28
C LEU A 30 29.31 2.93 1.04
N ALA A 31 30.36 3.71 1.29
CA ALA A 31 30.31 4.76 2.30
C ALA A 31 29.18 5.72 1.89
N ASP A 32 28.30 6.08 2.82
CA ASP A 32 27.11 6.91 2.60
C ASP A 32 25.95 6.27 1.79
N ALA A 33 25.86 4.95 1.74
CA ALA A 33 24.64 4.31 1.28
C ALA A 33 23.51 4.63 2.28
N LYS A 34 22.70 5.64 1.95
CA LYS A 34 21.52 5.98 2.76
C LYS A 34 20.59 4.80 2.80
N ASN A 35 20.09 4.50 3.99
CA ASN A 35 19.14 3.41 4.16
C ASN A 35 17.78 3.84 3.58
N HIS A 36 17.38 3.20 2.49
CA HIS A 36 16.13 3.48 1.79
C HIS A 36 15.00 2.60 2.31
N GLY A 37 13.80 3.17 2.40
CA GLY A 37 12.58 2.42 2.68
C GLY A 37 11.45 2.84 1.76
N MET A 38 10.42 2.01 1.67
CA MET A 38 9.29 2.22 0.78
C MET A 38 7.96 1.86 1.47
N VAL A 39 7.00 2.76 1.41
CA VAL A 39 5.60 2.46 1.72
C VAL A 39 4.79 2.67 0.45
N MET A 40 3.96 1.71 0.11
CA MET A 40 3.13 1.74 -1.09
C MET A 40 1.65 1.71 -0.71
N LEU A 41 0.87 2.55 -1.36
CA LEU A 41 -0.58 2.60 -1.26
C LEU A 41 -1.17 2.24 -2.62
N ILE A 42 -2.01 1.21 -2.65
CA ILE A 42 -2.66 0.71 -3.85
C ILE A 42 -4.15 1.00 -3.76
N ASP A 43 -4.65 1.70 -4.75
CA ASP A 43 -6.07 2.02 -4.86
C ASP A 43 -6.88 0.76 -5.23
N TYR A 44 -7.79 0.35 -4.35
CA TYR A 44 -8.75 -0.72 -4.60
C TYR A 44 -10.14 -0.14 -4.87
N SER A 45 -10.21 0.89 -5.73
CA SER A 45 -11.46 1.43 -6.25
C SER A 45 -12.00 0.61 -7.42
N GLY A 46 -13.30 0.74 -7.68
CA GLY A 46 -13.95 0.03 -8.79
C GLY A 46 -13.37 0.37 -10.15
N SER A 47 -12.92 1.61 -10.38
CA SER A 47 -12.27 2.07 -11.61
C SER A 47 -10.96 1.34 -11.90
N MET A 48 -10.22 0.99 -10.85
CA MET A 48 -8.95 0.24 -10.96
C MET A 48 -9.12 -1.23 -11.38
N SER A 49 -10.34 -1.77 -11.37
CA SER A 49 -10.58 -3.21 -11.61
C SER A 49 -9.99 -3.73 -12.91
N SER A 50 -10.05 -2.94 -13.99
CA SER A 50 -9.51 -3.32 -15.30
C SER A 50 -7.98 -3.32 -15.39
N THR A 51 -7.33 -2.47 -14.60
CA THR A 51 -5.86 -2.30 -14.59
C THR A 51 -5.20 -3.07 -13.44
N MET A 52 -5.98 -3.54 -12.48
CA MET A 52 -5.48 -4.21 -11.28
C MET A 52 -4.57 -5.41 -11.57
N PRO A 53 -4.83 -6.29 -12.56
CA PRO A 53 -3.93 -7.41 -12.86
C PRO A 53 -2.52 -6.94 -13.17
N GLN A 54 -2.36 -5.84 -13.94
CA GLN A 54 -1.08 -5.27 -14.28
C GLN A 54 -0.42 -4.60 -13.07
N VAL A 55 -1.21 -3.89 -12.25
CA VAL A 55 -0.72 -3.26 -11.01
C VAL A 55 -0.18 -4.32 -10.04
N LEU A 56 -0.93 -5.41 -9.83
CA LEU A 56 -0.50 -6.51 -8.96
C LEU A 56 0.73 -7.23 -9.50
N ASP A 57 0.85 -7.38 -10.82
CA ASP A 57 2.03 -7.95 -11.45
C ASP A 57 3.28 -7.13 -11.18
N GLN A 58 3.20 -5.81 -11.42
CA GLN A 58 4.29 -4.89 -11.14
C GLN A 58 4.63 -4.84 -9.64
N LEU A 59 3.61 -4.88 -8.78
CA LEU A 59 3.79 -4.92 -7.34
C LEU A 59 4.57 -6.17 -6.90
N ILE A 60 4.20 -7.35 -7.38
CA ILE A 60 4.88 -8.61 -7.08
C ILE A 60 6.36 -8.54 -7.46
N HIS A 61 6.66 -8.04 -8.66
CA HIS A 61 8.04 -7.85 -9.11
C HIS A 61 8.80 -6.87 -8.21
N LEU A 62 8.19 -5.73 -7.86
CA LEU A 62 8.82 -4.70 -7.04
C LEU A 62 9.11 -5.18 -5.62
N VAL A 63 8.15 -5.83 -4.95
CA VAL A 63 8.36 -6.34 -3.58
C VAL A 63 9.37 -7.47 -3.54
N THR A 64 9.41 -8.31 -4.58
CA THR A 64 10.41 -9.38 -4.70
C THR A 64 11.82 -8.78 -4.88
N PHE A 65 11.95 -7.75 -5.72
CA PHE A 65 13.19 -7.02 -5.88
C PHE A 65 13.62 -6.35 -4.56
N CYS A 66 12.74 -5.60 -3.92
CA CYS A 66 13.05 -4.93 -2.63
C CYS A 66 13.51 -5.94 -1.58
N LYS A 67 12.85 -7.11 -1.51
CA LYS A 67 13.24 -8.20 -0.60
C LYS A 67 14.63 -8.74 -0.91
N ALA A 68 14.95 -8.93 -2.19
CA ALA A 68 16.24 -9.45 -2.65
C ALA A 68 17.42 -8.50 -2.34
N VAL A 69 17.18 -7.18 -2.41
CA VAL A 69 18.19 -6.15 -2.12
C VAL A 69 18.13 -5.60 -0.69
N ASN A 70 17.31 -6.20 0.18
CA ASN A 70 17.12 -5.82 1.58
C ASN A 70 16.63 -4.37 1.79
N ILE A 71 15.82 -3.84 0.88
CA ILE A 71 15.09 -2.58 1.08
C ILE A 71 13.84 -2.88 1.88
N PRO A 72 13.65 -2.30 3.10
CA PRO A 72 12.43 -2.48 3.85
C PRO A 72 11.25 -1.82 3.14
N PHE A 73 10.09 -2.51 3.17
CA PHE A 73 8.85 -2.01 2.58
C PHE A 73 7.61 -2.52 3.31
N ASP A 74 6.55 -1.71 3.23
CA ASP A 74 5.18 -2.07 3.57
C ASP A 74 4.24 -1.68 2.43
N VAL A 75 3.29 -2.53 2.11
CA VAL A 75 2.27 -2.30 1.07
C VAL A 75 0.88 -2.36 1.69
N TYR A 76 0.09 -1.34 1.43
CA TYR A 76 -1.30 -1.24 1.86
C TYR A 76 -2.20 -1.04 0.65
N ALA A 77 -3.38 -1.63 0.66
CA ALA A 77 -4.46 -1.19 -0.19
C ALA A 77 -5.29 -0.14 0.54
N PHE A 78 -6.04 0.69 -0.19
CA PHE A 78 -7.07 1.54 0.38
C PHE A 78 -8.33 1.48 -0.47
N THR A 79 -9.48 1.44 0.21
CA THR A 79 -10.81 1.34 -0.39
C THR A 79 -11.85 1.76 0.65
N THR A 80 -13.10 1.95 0.23
CA THR A 80 -14.23 2.05 1.16
C THR A 80 -14.88 0.68 1.32
N GLY A 81 -15.26 0.34 2.55
CA GLY A 81 -16.04 -0.87 2.84
C GLY A 81 -17.51 -0.57 3.07
N TRP A 82 -18.31 -1.61 3.26
CA TRP A 82 -19.66 -1.49 3.79
C TRP A 82 -19.60 -0.85 5.18
N ARG A 83 -20.53 0.05 5.45
CA ARG A 83 -20.62 0.70 6.75
C ARG A 83 -21.07 -0.33 7.78
N GLU A 84 -20.17 -0.73 8.65
CA GLU A 84 -20.51 -1.40 9.88
C GLU A 84 -20.79 -0.30 10.90
N ASP A 85 -22.08 0.03 11.10
CA ASP A 85 -22.44 1.01 12.11
C ASP A 85 -21.97 0.47 13.47
N ASN A 86 -21.05 1.19 14.10
CA ASN A 86 -20.72 0.95 15.49
C ASN A 86 -21.73 1.71 16.34
N PRO A 87 -22.71 1.02 16.96
CA PRO A 87 -23.78 1.68 17.73
C PRO A 87 -23.24 2.45 18.94
N ASP A 88 -22.03 2.11 19.40
CA ASP A 88 -21.41 2.70 20.59
C ASP A 88 -20.60 3.96 20.26
N TYR A 89 -20.32 4.24 18.98
CA TYR A 89 -19.55 5.41 18.58
C TYR A 89 -20.38 6.39 17.77
N LYS A 90 -20.60 7.56 18.34
CA LYS A 90 -21.19 8.70 17.63
C LYS A 90 -20.08 9.71 17.33
N MET A 91 -19.90 10.02 16.06
CA MET A 91 -18.97 11.05 15.64
C MET A 91 -19.36 12.40 16.23
N LYS A 92 -18.36 13.16 16.65
CA LYS A 92 -18.54 14.49 17.23
C LYS A 92 -18.45 15.57 16.18
N ASP A 93 -19.04 16.73 16.47
CA ASP A 93 -18.88 17.92 15.63
C ASP A 93 -17.40 18.26 15.42
N GLY A 94 -17.04 18.51 14.16
CA GLY A 94 -15.67 18.80 13.75
C GLY A 94 -14.77 17.58 13.52
N GLU A 95 -15.23 16.34 13.77
CA GLU A 95 -14.47 15.14 13.40
C GLU A 95 -14.51 14.89 11.89
N VAL A 96 -13.42 14.36 11.36
CA VAL A 96 -13.31 14.00 9.95
C VAL A 96 -13.86 12.59 9.77
N ASP A 97 -14.88 12.47 8.93
CA ASP A 97 -15.39 11.16 8.50
C ASP A 97 -14.51 10.60 7.37
N PHE A 98 -13.91 9.44 7.61
CA PHE A 98 -13.11 8.73 6.62
C PHE A 98 -13.95 7.80 5.74
N ASP A 99 -15.27 7.95 5.73
CA ASP A 99 -16.22 7.22 4.85
C ASP A 99 -15.98 5.70 4.86
N ASN A 100 -15.79 5.12 6.05
CA ASN A 100 -15.46 3.71 6.23
C ASN A 100 -14.25 3.23 5.43
N MET A 101 -13.25 4.06 5.27
CA MET A 101 -12.00 3.67 4.64
C MET A 101 -11.43 2.42 5.31
N LYS A 102 -11.11 1.43 4.50
CA LYS A 102 -10.35 0.24 4.88
C LYS A 102 -8.96 0.34 4.27
N MET A 103 -7.96 -0.03 5.07
CA MET A 103 -6.56 0.04 4.65
C MET A 103 -5.81 -1.24 5.05
N PRO A 104 -6.14 -2.38 4.41
CA PRO A 104 -5.47 -3.64 4.70
C PRO A 104 -4.00 -3.59 4.28
N GLN A 105 -3.13 -4.16 5.12
CA GLN A 105 -1.75 -4.42 4.74
C GLN A 105 -1.68 -5.66 3.87
N LEU A 106 -1.23 -5.50 2.62
CA LEU A 106 -1.15 -6.59 1.66
C LEU A 106 0.10 -7.45 1.87
N ILE A 107 1.25 -6.82 2.04
CA ILE A 107 2.53 -7.50 2.23
C ILE A 107 3.54 -6.56 2.90
N SER A 108 4.47 -7.13 3.67
CA SER A 108 5.53 -6.40 4.36
C SER A 108 6.86 -7.15 4.31
N SER A 109 7.95 -6.40 4.22
CA SER A 109 9.30 -6.95 4.35
C SER A 109 9.58 -7.57 5.72
N SER A 110 8.81 -7.17 6.75
CA SER A 110 8.93 -7.63 8.12
C SER A 110 8.26 -8.98 8.40
N LEU A 111 7.51 -9.52 7.45
CA LEU A 111 6.87 -10.82 7.58
C LEU A 111 7.91 -11.95 7.69
N SER A 112 7.58 -12.97 8.46
CA SER A 112 8.32 -14.22 8.44
C SER A 112 8.35 -14.80 7.02
N LYS A 113 9.31 -15.68 6.72
CA LYS A 113 9.41 -16.28 5.38
C LYS A 113 8.11 -16.96 4.95
N SER A 114 7.47 -17.73 5.85
CA SER A 114 6.21 -18.41 5.55
C SER A 114 5.08 -17.42 5.24
N HIS A 115 4.87 -16.43 6.11
CA HIS A 115 3.82 -15.42 5.91
C HIS A 115 4.08 -14.54 4.68
N TYR A 116 5.34 -14.27 4.36
CA TYR A 116 5.70 -13.55 3.14
C TYR A 116 5.33 -14.34 1.88
N GLU A 117 5.64 -15.64 1.86
CA GLU A 117 5.27 -16.54 0.75
C GLU A 117 3.74 -16.66 0.60
N GLU A 118 3.02 -16.74 1.73
CA GLU A 118 1.55 -16.74 1.73
C GLU A 118 0.98 -15.43 1.17
N ALA A 119 1.51 -14.29 1.60
CA ALA A 119 1.10 -12.98 1.08
C ALA A 119 1.37 -12.84 -0.42
N LEU A 120 2.52 -13.32 -0.91
CA LEU A 120 2.80 -13.35 -2.35
C LEU A 120 1.82 -14.24 -3.12
N LYS A 121 1.52 -15.43 -2.60
CA LYS A 121 0.52 -16.32 -3.20
C LYS A 121 -0.85 -15.65 -3.26
N HIS A 122 -1.24 -14.97 -2.17
CA HIS A 122 -2.50 -14.23 -2.13
C HIS A 122 -2.57 -13.14 -3.20
N LEU A 123 -1.54 -12.31 -3.33
CA LEU A 123 -1.45 -11.29 -4.39
C LEU A 123 -1.55 -11.92 -5.80
N TYR A 124 -0.86 -13.04 -6.02
CA TYR A 124 -0.90 -13.74 -7.29
C TYR A 124 -2.29 -14.31 -7.60
N MET A 125 -2.93 -14.94 -6.61
CA MET A 125 -4.29 -15.46 -6.78
C MET A 125 -5.30 -14.33 -7.04
N ARG A 126 -5.16 -13.20 -6.35
CA ARG A 126 -5.99 -12.02 -6.59
C ARG A 126 -5.81 -11.46 -8.01
N LYS A 127 -4.56 -11.42 -8.51
CA LYS A 127 -4.28 -11.05 -9.91
C LYS A 127 -5.05 -11.95 -10.88
N LEU A 128 -5.04 -13.26 -10.66
CA LEU A 128 -5.74 -14.23 -11.51
C LEU A 128 -7.27 -14.07 -11.43
N ALA A 129 -7.81 -13.88 -10.24
CA ALA A 129 -9.25 -13.67 -10.03
C ALA A 129 -9.74 -12.40 -10.74
N THR A 130 -8.99 -11.30 -10.64
CA THR A 130 -9.34 -10.04 -11.32
C THR A 130 -9.25 -10.16 -12.84
N HIS A 131 -8.28 -10.92 -13.36
CA HIS A 131 -8.15 -11.15 -14.81
C HIS A 131 -9.33 -11.94 -15.37
N SER A 132 -9.91 -12.85 -14.60
CA SER A 132 -11.05 -13.64 -15.02
C SER A 132 -12.36 -12.87 -15.06
N ASN A 133 -12.50 -11.78 -14.31
CA ASN A 133 -13.71 -10.96 -14.26
C ASN A 133 -13.91 -10.08 -15.50
N ASN A 134 -12.89 -9.87 -16.32
CA ASN A 134 -13.01 -9.16 -17.61
C ASN A 134 -13.65 -10.00 -18.72
N GLU A 135 -13.80 -11.30 -18.51
CA GLU A 135 -14.52 -12.17 -19.43
C GLU A 135 -15.93 -12.48 -18.91
N ARG A 136 -16.88 -11.66 -19.34
CA ARG A 136 -18.33 -11.85 -19.32
C ARG A 136 -18.90 -12.58 -18.11
N TRP A 137 -19.70 -11.86 -17.34
CA TRP A 137 -20.68 -12.41 -16.39
C TRP A 137 -21.52 -13.50 -17.09
N ASP A 138 -21.16 -14.74 -16.88
CA ASP A 138 -21.95 -15.88 -17.26
C ASP A 138 -22.69 -16.35 -16.00
N SER A 139 -23.99 -16.06 -15.94
CA SER A 139 -24.84 -16.38 -14.81
C SER A 139 -25.01 -17.89 -14.57
N GLU A 140 -24.57 -18.72 -15.50
CA GLU A 140 -24.69 -20.19 -15.41
C GLU A 140 -23.44 -20.86 -14.79
N ASN A 141 -22.34 -20.13 -14.66
CA ASN A 141 -21.11 -20.67 -14.08
C ASN A 141 -20.51 -19.65 -13.10
N PRO A 142 -21.00 -19.56 -11.85
CA PRO A 142 -20.36 -18.73 -10.84
C PRO A 142 -18.93 -19.25 -10.66
N ARG A 143 -17.96 -18.47 -11.11
CA ARG A 143 -16.55 -18.86 -11.02
C ARG A 143 -16.16 -18.95 -9.56
N TYR A 144 -15.78 -20.12 -9.16
CA TYR A 144 -15.44 -20.54 -7.79
C TYR A 144 -14.34 -19.67 -7.14
N TYR A 145 -13.69 -18.81 -7.93
CA TYR A 145 -12.53 -18.01 -7.50
C TYR A 145 -12.88 -16.67 -6.85
N ASP A 146 -14.06 -16.11 -7.13
CA ASP A 146 -14.42 -14.77 -6.66
C ASP A 146 -14.72 -14.72 -5.15
N PHE A 147 -15.23 -15.80 -4.57
CA PHE A 147 -15.65 -15.83 -3.18
C PHE A 147 -14.59 -16.35 -2.21
N ALA A 148 -13.62 -17.11 -2.68
CA ALA A 148 -12.64 -17.78 -1.81
C ALA A 148 -11.38 -16.94 -1.53
N ILE A 149 -11.12 -15.91 -2.33
CA ILE A 149 -9.82 -15.21 -2.33
C ILE A 149 -9.94 -13.78 -1.83
N THR A 150 -11.11 -13.15 -1.98
CA THR A 150 -11.31 -11.77 -1.55
C THR A 150 -11.98 -11.70 -0.19
N GLY A 151 -11.25 -11.30 0.83
CA GLY A 151 -11.86 -10.92 2.10
C GLY A 151 -12.71 -9.65 1.93
N LYS A 152 -13.69 -9.45 2.82
CA LYS A 152 -14.54 -8.23 2.84
C LYS A 152 -13.74 -6.92 2.86
N SER A 153 -12.50 -6.94 3.31
CA SER A 153 -11.60 -5.78 3.33
C SER A 153 -10.92 -5.50 1.99
N GLU A 154 -11.06 -6.38 1.02
CA GLU A 154 -10.40 -6.31 -0.27
C GLU A 154 -11.40 -6.15 -1.43
N GLU A 155 -12.65 -5.90 -1.13
CA GLU A 155 -13.66 -5.57 -2.13
C GLU A 155 -13.34 -4.20 -2.77
N TYR A 156 -13.64 -4.09 -4.05
CA TYR A 156 -13.53 -2.81 -4.74
C TYR A 156 -14.62 -1.86 -4.27
N GLY A 157 -14.21 -0.69 -3.79
CA GLY A 157 -15.09 0.37 -3.32
C GLY A 157 -14.86 1.68 -4.05
N SER A 158 -15.04 2.77 -3.32
CA SER A 158 -14.72 4.12 -3.79
C SER A 158 -13.25 4.45 -3.54
N THR A 159 -12.82 5.66 -3.90
CA THR A 159 -11.42 6.14 -3.85
C THR A 159 -11.20 7.11 -2.68
N PRO A 160 -11.01 6.66 -1.42
CA PRO A 160 -10.80 7.53 -0.27
C PRO A 160 -9.32 7.98 -0.17
N LEU A 161 -8.74 8.49 -1.26
CA LEU A 161 -7.32 8.83 -1.35
C LEU A 161 -6.90 9.87 -0.29
N ASN A 162 -7.72 10.89 -0.04
CA ASN A 162 -7.40 11.91 0.96
C ASN A 162 -7.31 11.31 2.37
N ALA A 163 -8.25 10.44 2.74
CA ALA A 163 -8.22 9.71 4.01
C ALA A 163 -7.01 8.77 4.10
N ALA A 164 -6.69 8.07 2.99
CA ALA A 164 -5.54 7.20 2.89
C ALA A 164 -4.21 7.96 3.09
N LEU A 165 -4.07 9.15 2.51
CA LEU A 165 -2.87 9.98 2.68
C LEU A 165 -2.70 10.48 4.12
N ILE A 166 -3.79 10.88 4.79
CA ILE A 166 -3.76 11.26 6.21
C ILE A 166 -3.30 10.07 7.05
N THR A 167 -3.87 8.90 6.81
CA THR A 167 -3.50 7.67 7.53
C THR A 167 -2.06 7.26 7.22
N ALA A 168 -1.62 7.39 5.97
CA ALA A 168 -0.27 7.08 5.53
C ALA A 168 0.79 7.89 6.27
N HIS A 169 0.49 9.14 6.65
CA HIS A 169 1.41 9.94 7.47
C HIS A 169 1.81 9.22 8.76
N HIS A 170 0.84 8.64 9.46
CA HIS A 170 1.10 7.88 10.68
C HIS A 170 1.83 6.56 10.40
N LEU A 171 1.46 5.87 9.31
CA LEU A 171 2.12 4.63 8.90
C LEU A 171 3.58 4.85 8.53
N VAL A 172 3.88 5.92 7.79
CA VAL A 172 5.24 6.31 7.41
C VAL A 172 6.08 6.62 8.64
N LYS A 173 5.57 7.42 9.59
CA LYS A 173 6.29 7.70 10.85
C LYS A 173 6.64 6.42 11.61
N ARG A 174 5.68 5.51 11.73
CA ARG A 174 5.89 4.22 12.39
C ARG A 174 6.91 3.36 11.65
N PHE A 175 6.84 3.33 10.31
CA PHE A 175 7.74 2.58 9.46
C PHE A 175 9.18 3.09 9.56
N VAL A 176 9.39 4.41 9.48
CA VAL A 176 10.72 5.04 9.60
C VAL A 176 11.32 4.71 10.96
N GLY A 177 10.56 4.83 12.06
CA GLY A 177 11.04 4.49 13.40
C GLY A 177 11.38 3.01 13.56
N LYS A 178 10.59 2.11 12.95
CA LYS A 178 10.81 0.66 13.02
C LYS A 178 12.06 0.21 12.26
N HIS A 179 12.31 0.78 11.07
CA HIS A 179 13.37 0.34 10.16
C HIS A 179 14.60 1.24 10.16
N ASN A 180 14.59 2.31 10.94
CA ASN A 180 15.65 3.31 10.99
C ASN A 180 16.07 3.81 9.59
N VAL A 181 15.08 4.20 8.78
CA VAL A 181 15.23 4.58 7.38
C VAL A 181 15.61 6.05 7.29
N GLU A 182 16.65 6.37 6.52
CA GLU A 182 17.09 7.75 6.27
C GLU A 182 16.35 8.40 5.08
N LYS A 183 16.03 7.60 4.06
CA LYS A 183 15.24 8.04 2.90
C LYS A 183 14.00 7.20 2.75
N MET A 184 12.87 7.86 2.88
CA MET A 184 11.56 7.23 2.76
C MET A 184 10.89 7.62 1.45
N ASN A 185 10.38 6.62 0.72
CA ASN A 185 9.58 6.82 -0.48
C ASN A 185 8.15 6.35 -0.19
N LEU A 186 7.19 7.27 -0.35
CA LEU A 186 5.77 6.94 -0.38
C LEU A 186 5.33 6.87 -1.85
N VAL A 187 4.89 5.71 -2.28
CA VAL A 187 4.39 5.47 -3.65
C VAL A 187 2.89 5.26 -3.57
N VAL A 188 2.13 6.02 -4.32
CA VAL A 188 0.67 5.91 -4.41
C VAL A 188 0.30 5.55 -5.83
N LEU A 189 -0.44 4.46 -6.01
CA LEU A 189 -0.96 4.02 -7.30
C LEU A 189 -2.48 4.15 -7.27
N SER A 190 -3.01 5.10 -8.03
CA SER A 190 -4.43 5.40 -8.17
C SER A 190 -4.68 5.91 -9.59
N ASP A 191 -5.86 5.68 -10.14
CA ASP A 191 -6.26 6.09 -11.48
C ASP A 191 -7.15 7.34 -11.49
N GLY A 192 -7.48 7.89 -10.33
CA GLY A 192 -8.51 8.89 -10.32
C GLY A 192 -8.54 9.89 -9.19
N ASP A 193 -9.65 10.60 -9.20
CA ASP A 193 -10.00 11.61 -8.23
C ASP A 193 -10.35 10.98 -6.89
N SER A 194 -9.95 11.66 -5.82
CA SER A 194 -10.32 11.29 -4.47
C SER A 194 -11.76 11.63 -4.15
N ASN A 195 -12.43 10.79 -3.39
CA ASN A 195 -13.63 11.19 -2.67
C ASN A 195 -13.30 12.36 -1.73
N GLY A 196 -14.23 13.31 -1.60
CA GLY A 196 -14.10 14.41 -0.65
C GLY A 196 -14.06 13.88 0.79
N LEU A 197 -13.24 14.51 1.63
CA LEU A 197 -13.34 14.29 3.08
C LEU A 197 -14.58 15.03 3.60
N GLN A 198 -15.31 14.36 4.49
CA GLN A 198 -16.47 14.94 5.17
C GLN A 198 -16.09 15.35 6.59
N VAL A 199 -16.57 16.52 7.02
CA VAL A 199 -16.51 16.91 8.43
C VAL A 199 -17.89 16.78 9.01
N VAL A 200 -17.99 16.07 10.12
CA VAL A 200 -19.25 15.94 10.86
C VAL A 200 -19.59 17.30 11.46
N ARG A 201 -20.78 17.82 11.15
CA ARG A 201 -21.35 19.01 11.77
C ARG A 201 -22.53 18.59 12.65
N ASP A 202 -22.67 19.24 13.78
CA ASP A 202 -23.73 18.92 14.75
C ASP A 202 -25.11 19.01 14.08
N TYR A 203 -25.88 17.93 14.14
CA TYR A 203 -27.12 17.73 13.42
C TYR A 203 -28.34 18.47 14.03
N ASN A 204 -28.12 19.41 14.92
CA ASN A 204 -29.18 20.17 15.59
C ASN A 204 -29.71 21.38 14.80
N VAL A 205 -29.35 21.51 13.53
CA VAL A 205 -29.97 22.53 12.66
C VAL A 205 -30.97 21.84 11.76
N ASP A 206 -32.22 22.31 11.83
CA ASP A 206 -33.35 21.85 11.02
C ASP A 206 -32.98 21.52 9.57
N HIS A 207 -33.55 20.42 9.08
CA HIS A 207 -33.33 19.77 7.77
C HIS A 207 -33.47 20.62 6.50
N ALA A 208 -33.06 21.86 6.50
CA ALA A 208 -33.35 22.79 5.39
C ALA A 208 -32.26 22.88 4.30
N ASP A 209 -31.04 22.36 4.47
CA ASP A 209 -30.06 22.49 3.39
C ASP A 209 -29.05 21.34 3.35
N THR A 210 -29.31 20.36 2.49
CA THR A 210 -28.42 19.21 2.22
C THR A 210 -27.26 19.56 1.28
N THR A 211 -27.12 20.82 0.88
CA THR A 211 -26.14 21.27 -0.12
C THR A 211 -24.77 21.60 0.46
N ASP A 212 -24.63 21.79 1.76
CA ASP A 212 -23.36 22.17 2.40
C ASP A 212 -22.53 21.01 2.98
N ARG A 213 -22.79 19.77 2.56
CA ARG A 213 -22.03 18.60 3.02
C ARG A 213 -20.56 18.55 2.58
N TYR A 214 -20.16 19.42 1.66
CA TYR A 214 -18.82 19.38 1.06
C TYR A 214 -18.12 20.73 1.24
N GLY A 215 -17.59 20.93 2.43
CA GLY A 215 -16.69 22.07 2.69
C GLY A 215 -15.24 21.73 2.38
N SER A 216 -14.45 22.76 2.11
CA SER A 216 -12.98 22.61 2.11
C SER A 216 -12.51 22.31 3.53
N ILE A 217 -11.64 21.31 3.66
CA ILE A 217 -11.05 20.92 4.94
C ILE A 217 -9.58 21.27 4.94
N ASN A 218 -9.16 21.97 5.98
CA ASN A 218 -7.76 22.22 6.23
C ASN A 218 -7.21 21.14 7.17
N VAL A 219 -6.32 20.32 6.65
CA VAL A 219 -5.62 19.31 7.44
C VAL A 219 -4.22 19.82 7.73
N VAL A 220 -3.87 19.91 9.01
CA VAL A 220 -2.53 20.30 9.43
C VAL A 220 -1.69 19.04 9.62
N VAL A 221 -0.66 18.90 8.80
CA VAL A 221 0.31 17.81 8.88
C VAL A 221 1.70 18.41 9.03
N ASP A 222 2.39 18.09 10.13
CA ASP A 222 3.73 18.60 10.43
C ASP A 222 3.85 20.15 10.28
N SER A 223 2.90 20.87 10.85
CA SER A 223 2.80 22.34 10.80
C SER A 223 2.53 22.92 9.42
N LYS A 224 2.25 22.11 8.42
CA LYS A 224 1.79 22.55 7.10
C LYS A 224 0.29 22.30 6.96
N THR A 225 -0.41 23.31 6.47
CA THR A 225 -1.84 23.18 6.19
C THR A 225 -2.04 22.68 4.77
N ILE A 226 -2.76 21.60 4.61
CA ILE A 226 -3.19 21.06 3.32
C ILE A 226 -4.69 21.33 3.22
N THR A 227 -5.09 22.07 2.21
CA THR A 227 -6.51 22.33 1.94
C THR A 227 -7.01 21.30 0.92
N THR A 228 -8.04 20.56 1.28
CA THR A 228 -8.74 19.68 0.35
C THR A 228 -10.03 20.38 -0.09
N GLN A 229 -10.27 20.42 -1.39
CA GLN A 229 -11.57 20.91 -1.92
C GLN A 229 -12.52 19.73 -2.03
N GLY A 230 -13.66 19.82 -1.35
CA GLY A 230 -14.77 18.92 -1.62
C GLY A 230 -15.36 19.19 -3.01
N ARG A 231 -15.82 18.16 -3.70
CA ARG A 231 -16.63 18.35 -4.92
C ARG A 231 -17.93 19.07 -4.54
N ARG A 232 -18.25 20.12 -5.28
CA ARG A 232 -19.57 20.75 -5.26
C ARG A 232 -20.61 19.89 -5.96
#